data_3aada29c8642f7e9118cda9c706da443
#
_entry.id   3aada29c8642f7e9118cda9c706da443
#
_cell.length_a   1.000
_cell.length_b   1.000
_cell.length_c   1.000
_cell.angle_alpha   90.00
_cell.angle_beta   90.00
_cell.angle_gamma   90.00
#
_symmetry.space_group_name_H-M   'P 1'
#
loop_
_entity.id
_entity.type
_entity.pdbx_description
1 polymer ?
#
loop_
_entity_poly.entity_id
_entity_poly.type
_entity_poly.pdbx_seq_one_letter_code
_entity_poly.pdbx_strand_id
1 'polypeptide(L)'
;ELQILDMEKGKKGLALFHTTEEMTDRSGMVSADRLYAAAADFAQSLAGQVFTPVQVGNIKYKEPVGSGEQLVLKGKIALMKVNRKYIYISFFKRAAEVFRAKFIMEVSKTGGEELHG
;
A
#
# COMPACT_ATOMS: atom_id res chain seq x y z
N GLU A 1 -1.95 -12.39 -3.08
CA GLU A 1 -0.52 -12.25 -3.29
C GLU A 1 -0.19 -10.99 -4.06
N LEU A 2 0.84 -10.32 -3.63
CA LEU A 2 1.28 -9.07 -4.24
C LEU A 2 2.45 -9.36 -5.19
N GLN A 3 2.31 -8.92 -6.43
CA GLN A 3 3.36 -9.07 -7.44
C GLN A 3 3.72 -7.70 -7.98
N ILE A 4 4.94 -7.25 -7.75
CA ILE A 4 5.41 -5.97 -8.26
C ILE A 4 5.73 -6.12 -9.74
N LEU A 5 5.09 -5.29 -10.57
CA LEU A 5 5.31 -5.31 -12.02
C LEU A 5 6.35 -4.29 -12.44
N ASP A 6 6.34 -3.14 -11.79
CA ASP A 6 7.24 -2.04 -12.12
C ASP A 6 7.43 -1.19 -10.88
N MET A 7 8.64 -0.71 -10.68
CA MET A 7 8.95 0.05 -9.48
C MET A 7 10.03 1.06 -9.78
N GLU A 8 9.67 2.31 -9.64
CA GLU A 8 10.65 3.40 -9.68
C GLU A 8 10.74 3.91 -8.24
N LYS A 9 11.72 3.37 -7.51
CA LYS A 9 11.86 3.66 -6.08
C LYS A 9 11.94 5.15 -5.83
N GLY A 10 11.21 5.60 -4.83
CA GLY A 10 11.15 7.00 -4.50
C GLY A 10 10.17 7.80 -5.35
N LYS A 11 9.48 7.18 -6.31
CA LYS A 11 8.53 7.87 -7.17
C LYS A 11 7.19 7.17 -7.30
N LYS A 12 7.17 6.02 -7.97
CA LYS A 12 5.90 5.34 -8.28
C LYS A 12 6.12 3.86 -8.53
N GLY A 13 5.03 3.12 -8.52
CA GLY A 13 5.06 1.69 -8.79
C GLY A 13 3.74 1.15 -9.28
N LEU A 14 3.82 -0.05 -9.81
CA LEU A 14 2.68 -0.78 -10.34
C LEU A 14 2.80 -2.22 -9.86
N ALA A 15 1.68 -2.78 -9.38
CA ALA A 15 1.67 -4.14 -8.86
C ALA A 15 0.35 -4.81 -9.16
N LEU A 16 0.34 -6.14 -9.07
CA LEU A 16 -0.87 -6.93 -9.14
C LEU A 16 -1.11 -7.56 -7.78
N PHE A 17 -2.38 -7.67 -7.42
CA PHE A 17 -2.78 -8.32 -6.19
C PHE A 17 -3.91 -9.30 -6.51
N HIS A 18 -3.65 -10.58 -6.29
CA HIS A 18 -4.64 -11.63 -6.53
C HIS A 18 -5.35 -11.93 -5.22
N THR A 19 -6.67 -11.89 -5.24
CA THR A 19 -7.46 -12.21 -4.07
C THR A 19 -7.77 -13.70 -4.05
N THR A 20 -7.86 -14.24 -2.84
CA THR A 20 -8.17 -15.64 -2.63
C THR A 20 -9.35 -15.77 -1.67
N GLU A 21 -9.91 -16.97 -1.61
CA GLU A 21 -11.06 -17.23 -0.76
C GLU A 21 -10.75 -16.99 0.72
N GLU A 22 -9.55 -17.33 1.15
CA GLU A 22 -9.19 -17.16 2.56
C GLU A 22 -9.04 -15.70 2.98
N MET A 23 -9.03 -14.79 2.02
CA MET A 23 -9.01 -13.35 2.30
C MET A 23 -10.41 -12.79 2.52
N THR A 24 -11.44 -13.59 2.27
CA THR A 24 -12.82 -13.12 2.32
C THR A 24 -13.42 -13.31 3.71
N ASP A 25 -14.39 -12.47 4.01
CA ASP A 25 -15.20 -12.58 5.22
C ASP A 25 -16.42 -13.48 4.96
N ARG A 26 -17.38 -13.49 5.90
CA ARG A 26 -18.57 -14.32 5.77
C ARG A 26 -19.44 -13.97 4.60
N SER A 27 -19.38 -12.73 4.13
CA SER A 27 -20.18 -12.30 2.99
C SER A 27 -19.52 -12.64 1.65
N GLY A 28 -18.32 -13.23 1.68
CA GLY A 28 -17.58 -13.55 0.47
C GLY A 28 -16.78 -12.38 -0.07
N MET A 29 -16.66 -11.31 0.72
CA MET A 29 -15.89 -10.12 0.31
C MET A 29 -14.54 -10.11 0.97
N VAL A 30 -13.53 -9.64 0.24
CA VAL A 30 -12.19 -9.44 0.79
C VAL A 30 -12.28 -8.36 1.85
N SER A 31 -11.76 -8.63 3.04
CA SER A 31 -11.83 -7.69 4.14
C SER A 31 -10.97 -6.46 3.88
N ALA A 32 -11.38 -5.34 4.46
CA ALA A 32 -10.61 -4.11 4.37
C ALA A 32 -9.20 -4.29 4.93
N ASP A 33 -9.06 -5.10 5.98
CA ASP A 33 -7.76 -5.37 6.60
C ASP A 33 -6.78 -6.00 5.61
N ARG A 34 -7.26 -6.90 4.76
CA ARG A 34 -6.41 -7.55 3.78
C ARG A 34 -5.94 -6.58 2.70
N LEU A 35 -6.85 -5.72 2.25
CA LEU A 35 -6.49 -4.69 1.27
C LEU A 35 -5.53 -3.67 1.88
N TYR A 36 -5.79 -3.30 3.11
CA TYR A 36 -4.90 -2.39 3.83
C TYR A 36 -3.49 -2.98 3.96
N ALA A 37 -3.40 -4.25 4.33
CA ALA A 37 -2.09 -4.91 4.49
C ALA A 37 -1.31 -4.92 3.18
N ALA A 38 -1.98 -5.21 2.07
CA ALA A 38 -1.33 -5.18 0.75
C ALA A 38 -0.89 -3.76 0.39
N ALA A 39 -1.71 -2.77 0.70
CA ALA A 39 -1.36 -1.37 0.45
C ALA A 39 -0.14 -0.95 1.26
N ALA A 40 -0.09 -1.36 2.53
CA ALA A 40 1.04 -1.03 3.40
C ALA A 40 2.34 -1.67 2.91
N ASP A 41 2.27 -2.93 2.48
CA ASP A 41 3.44 -3.62 1.93
C ASP A 41 3.94 -2.91 0.68
N PHE A 42 3.03 -2.51 -0.19
CA PHE A 42 3.41 -1.84 -1.42
C PHE A 42 4.00 -0.45 -1.14
N ALA A 43 3.38 0.27 -0.22
CA ALA A 43 3.90 1.58 0.18
C ALA A 43 5.30 1.47 0.78
N GLN A 44 5.53 0.43 1.59
CA GLN A 44 6.85 0.18 2.18
C GLN A 44 7.90 -0.07 1.10
N SER A 45 7.53 -0.85 0.08
CA SER A 45 8.44 -1.13 -1.04
C SER A 45 8.81 0.16 -1.78
N LEU A 46 7.84 1.07 -1.94
CA LEU A 46 8.10 2.35 -2.60
C LEU A 46 8.97 3.27 -1.76
N ALA A 47 8.71 3.32 -0.45
CA ALA A 47 9.39 4.24 0.44
C ALA A 47 10.83 3.84 0.73
N GLY A 48 11.09 2.54 0.81
CA GLY A 48 12.40 2.02 1.21
C GLY A 48 12.40 1.59 2.67
N GLN A 49 13.39 0.78 3.03
CA GLN A 49 13.42 0.11 4.33
C GLN A 49 13.62 1.05 5.52
N VAL A 50 14.25 2.19 5.31
CA VAL A 50 14.50 3.12 6.41
C VAL A 50 13.26 3.92 6.81
N PHE A 51 12.20 3.85 6.02
CA PHE A 51 10.96 4.57 6.30
C PHE A 51 9.98 3.65 6.99
N THR A 52 9.25 4.20 7.96
CA THR A 52 8.19 3.48 8.68
C THR A 52 6.91 4.28 8.63
N PRO A 53 5.75 3.61 8.55
CA PRO A 53 4.48 4.33 8.57
C PRO A 53 4.24 4.96 9.93
N VAL A 54 3.88 6.24 9.94
CA VAL A 54 3.55 6.95 11.17
C VAL A 54 2.10 7.38 11.19
N GLN A 55 1.46 7.43 10.03
CA GLN A 55 0.05 7.80 9.95
C GLN A 55 -0.55 7.24 8.68
N VAL A 56 -1.80 6.81 8.77
CA VAL A 56 -2.58 6.35 7.63
C VAL A 56 -3.87 7.16 7.59
N GLY A 57 -4.25 7.61 6.41
CA GLY A 57 -5.46 8.37 6.24
C GLY A 57 -6.10 8.14 4.89
N ASN A 58 -7.26 8.78 4.70
CA ASN A 58 -7.99 8.71 3.43
C ASN A 58 -8.25 7.28 2.96
N ILE A 59 -8.50 6.36 3.90
CA ILE A 59 -8.81 4.99 3.56
C ILE A 59 -10.26 4.95 3.07
N LYS A 60 -10.44 4.43 1.85
CA LYS A 60 -11.78 4.26 1.30
C LYS A 60 -11.87 2.91 0.60
N TYR A 61 -12.82 2.11 1.02
CA TYR A 61 -13.17 0.85 0.38
C TYR A 61 -14.46 1.12 -0.39
N LYS A 62 -14.33 1.42 -1.69
CA LYS A 62 -15.43 1.95 -2.48
C LYS A 62 -16.36 0.90 -3.03
N GLU A 63 -15.82 -0.24 -3.44
CA GLU A 63 -16.61 -1.32 -4.03
C GLU A 63 -16.15 -2.66 -3.49
N PRO A 64 -17.07 -3.58 -3.23
CA PRO A 64 -16.71 -4.90 -2.72
C PRO A 64 -15.81 -5.64 -3.70
N VAL A 65 -14.85 -6.36 -3.14
CA VAL A 65 -13.93 -7.19 -3.92
C VAL A 65 -14.13 -8.63 -3.47
N GLY A 66 -14.36 -9.53 -4.42
CA GLY A 66 -14.55 -10.95 -4.13
C GLY A 66 -13.25 -11.73 -4.23
N SER A 67 -13.36 -13.05 -4.06
CA SER A 67 -12.20 -13.94 -4.24
C SER A 67 -11.93 -14.16 -5.72
N GLY A 68 -10.70 -14.53 -6.03
CA GLY A 68 -10.32 -14.88 -7.40
C GLY A 68 -10.22 -13.68 -8.32
N GLU A 69 -10.11 -12.48 -7.78
CA GLU A 69 -10.00 -11.27 -8.59
C GLU A 69 -8.58 -10.79 -8.66
N GLN A 70 -8.25 -10.18 -9.77
CA GLN A 70 -6.93 -9.57 -9.95
C GLN A 70 -7.10 -8.06 -9.91
N LEU A 71 -6.44 -7.45 -8.95
CA LEU A 71 -6.47 -6.00 -8.78
C LEU A 71 -5.15 -5.41 -9.24
N VAL A 72 -5.22 -4.22 -9.83
CA VAL A 72 -4.02 -3.47 -10.18
C VAL A 72 -3.80 -2.42 -9.12
N LEU A 73 -2.61 -2.41 -8.54
CA LEU A 73 -2.22 -1.43 -7.54
C LEU A 73 -1.33 -0.40 -8.18
N LYS A 74 -1.68 0.86 -7.99
CA LYS A 74 -0.85 1.98 -8.39
C LYS A 74 -0.44 2.74 -7.15
N GLY A 75 0.85 3.00 -7.04
CA GLY A 75 1.37 3.76 -5.92
C GLY A 75 2.24 4.90 -6.41
N LYS A 76 2.22 6.00 -5.68
CA LYS A 76 3.10 7.12 -5.99
C LYS A 76 3.44 7.90 -4.73
N ILE A 77 4.63 8.46 -4.73
CA ILE A 77 5.05 9.38 -3.69
C ILE A 77 4.63 10.77 -4.16
N ALA A 78 3.62 11.35 -3.49
CA ALA A 78 3.06 12.63 -3.90
C ALA A 78 3.83 13.81 -3.36
N LEU A 79 4.45 13.63 -2.19
CA LEU A 79 5.23 14.70 -1.58
C LEU A 79 6.35 14.06 -0.77
N MET A 80 7.55 14.63 -0.90
CA MET A 80 8.71 14.11 -0.22
C MET A 80 9.47 15.26 0.45
N LYS A 81 9.73 15.09 1.74
CA LYS A 81 10.63 15.95 2.50
C LYS A 81 11.82 15.12 2.94
N VAL A 82 12.80 15.76 3.56
CA VAL A 82 14.05 15.08 3.91
C VAL A 82 13.81 13.77 4.66
N ASN A 83 12.88 13.76 5.61
CA ASN A 83 12.64 12.60 6.46
C ASN A 83 11.21 12.10 6.43
N ARG A 84 10.40 12.57 5.48
CA ARG A 84 8.97 12.22 5.44
C ARG A 84 8.50 12.09 4.00
N LYS A 85 7.71 11.04 3.75
CA LYS A 85 7.12 10.79 2.44
C LYS A 85 5.62 10.60 2.58
N TYR A 86 4.88 11.13 1.59
CA TYR A 86 3.43 10.97 1.50
C TYR A 86 3.16 10.06 0.31
N ILE A 87 2.61 8.89 0.57
CA ILE A 87 2.46 7.84 -0.43
C ILE A 87 0.99 7.52 -0.60
N TYR A 88 0.54 7.54 -1.85
CA TYR A 88 -0.85 7.21 -2.20
C TYR A 88 -0.88 5.88 -2.91
N ILE A 89 -1.73 4.98 -2.42
CA ILE A 89 -1.93 3.66 -3.02
C ILE A 89 -3.39 3.55 -3.43
N SER A 90 -3.62 3.13 -4.68
CA SER A 90 -4.97 2.90 -5.20
C SER A 90 -5.04 1.51 -5.81
N PHE A 91 -6.15 0.83 -5.56
CA PHE A 91 -6.43 -0.49 -6.10
C PHE A 91 -7.53 -0.35 -7.14
N PHE A 92 -7.31 -0.95 -8.30
CA PHE A 92 -8.26 -0.91 -9.41
C PHE A 92 -8.71 -2.31 -9.78
N LYS A 93 -10.01 -2.46 -9.93
CA LYS A 93 -10.61 -3.64 -10.54
C LYS A 93 -11.03 -3.20 -11.92
N ARG A 94 -10.34 -3.70 -12.95
CA ARG A 94 -10.50 -3.18 -14.31
C ARG A 94 -10.15 -1.69 -14.29
N ALA A 95 -11.07 -0.81 -14.64
CA ALA A 95 -10.78 0.62 -14.66
C ALA A 95 -11.32 1.36 -13.44
N ALA A 96 -11.97 0.65 -12.52
CA ALA A 96 -12.64 1.29 -11.38
C ALA A 96 -11.77 1.21 -10.13
N GLU A 97 -11.59 2.34 -9.47
CA GLU A 97 -10.89 2.36 -8.18
C GLU A 97 -11.80 1.75 -7.13
N VAL A 98 -11.33 0.70 -6.47
CA VAL A 98 -12.13 -0.02 -5.46
C VAL A 98 -11.66 0.24 -4.04
N PHE A 99 -10.39 0.62 -3.89
CA PHE A 99 -9.81 0.88 -2.57
C PHE A 99 -8.68 1.88 -2.70
N ARG A 100 -8.50 2.71 -1.68
CA ARG A 100 -7.34 3.59 -1.63
C ARG A 100 -6.94 3.91 -0.20
N ALA A 101 -5.66 4.23 -0.03
CA ALA A 101 -5.12 4.64 1.26
C ALA A 101 -3.94 5.58 1.04
N LYS A 102 -3.75 6.48 1.99
CA LYS A 102 -2.61 7.39 2.01
C LYS A 102 -1.76 7.05 3.23
N PHE A 103 -0.47 6.92 3.00
CA PHE A 103 0.48 6.62 4.06
C PHE A 103 1.44 7.79 4.24
N ILE A 104 1.67 8.16 5.49
CA ILE A 104 2.74 9.09 5.83
C ILE A 104 3.82 8.28 6.49
N MET A 105 5.01 8.32 5.93
CA MET A 105 6.15 7.54 6.41
C MET A 105 7.31 8.43 6.77
N GLU A 106 8.02 8.05 7.82
CA GLU A 106 9.19 8.81 8.30
C GLU A 106 10.37 7.87 8.47
N VAL A 107 11.55 8.46 8.43
CA VAL A 107 12.78 7.72 8.70
C VAL A 107 12.73 7.18 10.14
N SER A 108 13.10 5.92 10.29
CA SER A 108 13.09 5.27 11.59
C SER A 108 14.12 5.92 12.52
N LYS A 109 13.65 6.51 13.60
CA LYS A 109 14.53 7.13 14.58
C LYS A 109 15.35 6.10 15.35
N THR A 110 14.76 4.94 15.56
CA THR A 110 15.45 3.85 16.26
C THR A 110 16.73 3.48 15.53
N GLY A 111 16.64 3.32 14.21
CA GLY A 111 17.82 3.03 13.41
C GLY A 111 18.85 4.15 13.49
N GLY A 112 18.37 5.40 13.43
CA GLY A 112 19.26 6.55 13.54
C GLY A 112 19.96 6.64 14.86
N GLU A 113 19.25 6.35 15.92
CA GLU A 113 19.83 6.37 17.26
C GLU A 113 20.90 5.30 17.45
N GLU A 114 20.65 4.13 16.91
CA GLU A 114 21.61 3.04 16.99
C GLU A 114 22.92 3.37 16.31
N LEU A 115 22.83 4.10 15.20
CA LEU A 115 24.03 4.51 14.49
C LEU A 115 24.88 5.48 15.29
N HIS A 116 24.26 6.22 16.17
CA HIS A 116 24.96 7.21 17.02
C HIS A 116 25.33 6.66 18.39
N GLY A 117 24.72 5.57 18.75
CA GLY A 117 24.96 4.90 20.01
C GLY A 117 26.26 4.16 20.05
#